data_f8808ccef350fc1c2bc4d8b2d98aadaa
#
_entry.id   f8808ccef350fc1c2bc4d8b2d98aadaa
#
_cell.length_a   1.000
_cell.length_b   1.000
_cell.length_c   1.000
_cell.angle_alpha   90.00
_cell.angle_beta   90.00
_cell.angle_gamma   90.00
#
_symmetry.space_group_name_H-M   'P 1'
#
loop_
_entity.id
_entity.type
_entity.pdbx_description
1 polymer ?
#
loop_
_entity_poly.entity_id
_entity_poly.type
_entity_poly.pdbx_seq_one_letter_code
_entity_poly.pdbx_strand_id
1 'polypeptide(L)'
;MERKDIDWGNLGFGYVQTDMRYVSNFRNGQWDDGCLTDQATITMSECACVLQYAQTCFEGLKAYTTEDGRIVCFRPDLNAQRMASSCRRLKMPVFPEDRFVQAVVETVRANSQWVPPYGSGATLYVRPFMFGSDAIIGVKPATEYQFRVFVTPVGPYFKGGIKPLKLRISDLDRAAPKGTGDVKAGLNYAMSLYNIVDAHEKGYDENVYVDSATRTHIEETGGANVIFITKDGKLVTPKSDTILPSITRRSLLQVAKDYLGMEVEERPVELAEIGEFAECGLCGTAAVISPVGTIVDHGKEIHYVGMGPTIQKLYDTLTGIQMGRLEAPEGWIQIIE
;
A
#
# COMPACT_ATOMS: atom_id res chain seq x y z
N MET A 1 3.96 16.01 24.08
CA MET A 1 2.73 16.19 23.26
C MET A 1 1.57 15.45 23.92
N GLU A 2 0.41 16.09 24.09
CA GLU A 2 -0.81 15.45 24.59
C GLU A 2 -1.50 14.74 23.40
N ARG A 3 -1.73 13.44 23.53
CA ARG A 3 -2.42 12.65 22.49
C ARG A 3 -3.93 12.66 22.70
N LYS A 4 -4.69 12.37 21.64
CA LYS A 4 -6.14 12.15 21.76
C LYS A 4 -6.42 10.98 22.70
N ASP A 5 -7.46 11.12 23.52
CA ASP A 5 -7.94 10.03 24.37
C ASP A 5 -8.75 9.03 23.53
N ILE A 6 -8.08 7.99 23.07
CA ILE A 6 -8.63 6.95 22.18
C ILE A 6 -8.14 5.59 22.66
N ASP A 7 -8.99 4.59 22.58
CA ASP A 7 -8.57 3.19 22.77
C ASP A 7 -7.81 2.69 21.52
N TRP A 8 -6.51 2.97 21.48
CA TRP A 8 -5.62 2.66 20.36
C TRP A 8 -5.58 1.16 20.03
N GLY A 9 -5.72 0.29 21.03
CA GLY A 9 -5.70 -1.16 20.87
C GLY A 9 -6.94 -1.72 20.17
N ASN A 10 -8.08 -1.03 20.28
CA ASN A 10 -9.35 -1.44 19.70
C ASN A 10 -9.69 -0.79 18.36
N LEU A 11 -8.84 0.09 17.84
CA LEU A 11 -9.04 0.64 16.52
C LEU A 11 -9.12 -0.46 15.47
N GLY A 12 -10.06 -0.30 14.52
CA GLY A 12 -10.11 -1.10 13.28
C GLY A 12 -9.33 -0.42 12.16
N PHE A 13 -9.61 -0.81 10.93
CA PHE A 13 -9.15 -0.13 9.72
C PHE A 13 -10.23 0.80 9.13
N GLY A 14 -11.17 1.24 9.97
CA GLY A 14 -12.22 2.18 9.63
C GLY A 14 -11.72 3.63 9.62
N TYR A 15 -12.42 4.49 8.88
CA TYR A 15 -12.12 5.91 8.86
C TYR A 15 -12.50 6.59 10.19
N VAL A 16 -11.53 7.26 10.79
CA VAL A 16 -11.72 8.19 11.91
C VAL A 16 -11.34 9.58 11.42
N GLN A 17 -12.27 10.53 11.51
CA GLN A 17 -12.00 11.89 11.07
C GLN A 17 -11.01 12.57 12.02
N THR A 18 -9.92 13.08 11.46
CA THR A 18 -8.90 13.87 12.15
C THR A 18 -9.09 15.37 11.92
N ASP A 19 -8.29 16.21 12.56
CA ASP A 19 -8.51 17.64 12.61
C ASP A 19 -8.18 18.35 11.28
N MET A 20 -7.05 18.04 10.65
CA MET A 20 -6.54 18.76 9.48
C MET A 20 -6.23 17.84 8.30
N ARG A 21 -6.29 18.40 7.11
CA ARG A 21 -5.88 17.80 5.82
C ARG A 21 -5.20 18.85 4.95
N TYR A 22 -4.37 18.40 3.99
CA TYR A 22 -3.75 19.26 3.00
C TYR A 22 -4.57 19.25 1.71
N VAL A 23 -4.67 20.39 1.02
CA VAL A 23 -5.35 20.56 -0.27
C VAL A 23 -4.52 21.45 -1.17
N SER A 24 -4.33 21.03 -2.43
CA SER A 24 -3.79 21.87 -3.51
C SER A 24 -4.62 21.64 -4.77
N ASN A 25 -4.85 22.70 -5.55
CA ASN A 25 -5.65 22.66 -6.76
C ASN A 25 -4.78 22.93 -7.99
N PHE A 26 -5.04 22.19 -9.05
CA PHE A 26 -4.47 22.45 -10.38
C PHE A 26 -5.51 23.13 -11.25
N ARG A 27 -5.20 24.35 -11.68
CA ARG A 27 -6.04 25.18 -12.53
C ARG A 27 -5.18 26.02 -13.47
N ASN A 28 -5.67 26.28 -14.66
CA ASN A 28 -4.95 27.08 -15.67
C ASN A 28 -3.51 26.57 -15.93
N GLY A 29 -3.31 25.26 -15.88
CA GLY A 29 -2.02 24.62 -16.17
C GLY A 29 -1.00 24.63 -15.03
N GLN A 30 -1.37 25.04 -13.82
CA GLN A 30 -0.45 25.11 -12.68
C GLN A 30 -1.10 24.72 -11.35
N TRP A 31 -0.29 24.22 -10.43
CA TRP A 31 -0.67 24.01 -9.04
C TRP A 31 -0.63 25.30 -8.24
N ASP A 32 -1.63 25.52 -7.39
CA ASP A 32 -1.56 26.55 -6.33
C ASP A 32 -0.55 26.15 -5.23
N ASP A 33 -0.29 27.04 -4.28
CA ASP A 33 0.65 26.77 -3.18
C ASP A 33 0.16 25.67 -2.25
N GLY A 34 -1.15 25.42 -2.22
CA GLY A 34 -1.79 24.49 -1.29
C GLY A 34 -1.87 25.02 0.14
N CYS A 35 -2.68 24.39 0.95
CA CYS A 35 -2.82 24.76 2.36
C CYS A 35 -3.40 23.63 3.20
N LEU A 36 -3.24 23.73 4.53
CA LEU A 36 -3.98 22.93 5.49
C LEU A 36 -5.41 23.47 5.65
N THR A 37 -6.38 22.57 5.82
CA THR A 37 -7.79 22.90 6.05
C THR A 37 -8.43 21.85 6.96
N ASP A 38 -9.48 22.24 7.68
CA ASP A 38 -10.32 21.34 8.48
C ASP A 38 -11.48 20.72 7.69
N GLN A 39 -11.69 21.18 6.43
CA GLN A 39 -12.80 20.70 5.59
C GLN A 39 -12.59 19.26 5.13
N ALA A 40 -13.32 18.32 5.73
CA ALA A 40 -13.28 16.90 5.41
C ALA A 40 -14.12 16.50 4.19
N THR A 41 -15.04 17.36 3.75
CA THR A 41 -15.91 17.11 2.60
C THR A 41 -15.39 17.76 1.34
N ILE A 42 -15.79 17.21 0.19
CA ILE A 42 -15.46 17.74 -1.15
C ILE A 42 -16.78 17.99 -1.85
N THR A 43 -16.99 19.24 -2.30
CA THR A 43 -18.12 19.59 -3.15
C THR A 43 -17.66 19.64 -4.60
N MET A 44 -18.35 18.92 -5.49
CA MET A 44 -18.02 18.86 -6.91
C MET A 44 -19.29 18.70 -7.76
N SER A 45 -19.18 18.97 -9.06
CA SER A 45 -20.25 18.69 -10.01
C SER A 45 -20.54 17.19 -10.12
N GLU A 46 -21.81 16.83 -10.37
CA GLU A 46 -22.17 15.45 -10.72
C GLU A 46 -21.46 14.96 -11.99
N CYS A 47 -21.05 15.87 -12.89
CA CYS A 47 -20.27 15.58 -14.08
C CYS A 47 -18.75 15.59 -13.83
N ALA A 48 -18.27 15.64 -12.58
CA ALA A 48 -16.84 15.63 -12.30
C ALA A 48 -16.17 14.39 -12.94
N CYS A 49 -15.02 14.61 -13.58
CA CYS A 49 -14.31 13.56 -14.32
C CYS A 49 -14.06 12.30 -13.48
N VAL A 50 -13.74 12.48 -12.20
CA VAL A 50 -13.53 11.34 -11.27
C VAL A 50 -14.79 10.50 -11.11
N LEU A 51 -15.98 11.09 -11.09
CA LEU A 51 -17.25 10.38 -10.93
C LEU A 51 -17.67 9.64 -12.21
N GLN A 52 -17.33 10.20 -13.38
CA GLN A 52 -17.73 9.63 -14.67
C GLN A 52 -16.72 8.61 -15.21
N TYR A 53 -15.41 8.88 -15.06
CA TYR A 53 -14.35 8.12 -15.73
C TYR A 53 -13.28 7.60 -14.77
N ALA A 54 -13.49 7.70 -13.46
CA ALA A 54 -12.56 7.23 -12.42
C ALA A 54 -11.12 7.75 -12.61
N GLN A 55 -10.95 8.98 -13.15
CA GLN A 55 -9.63 9.59 -13.30
C GLN A 55 -9.11 10.04 -11.94
N THR A 56 -8.53 9.10 -11.20
CA THR A 56 -7.99 9.28 -9.84
C THR A 56 -6.88 8.29 -9.57
N CYS A 57 -5.91 8.70 -8.76
CA CYS A 57 -4.90 7.83 -8.18
C CYS A 57 -4.69 8.18 -6.71
N PHE A 58 -4.11 7.26 -5.96
CA PHE A 58 -3.91 7.45 -4.53
C PHE A 58 -2.64 6.77 -4.05
N GLU A 59 -2.21 7.16 -2.85
CA GLU A 59 -1.11 6.55 -2.13
C GLU A 59 -1.52 6.12 -0.73
N GLY A 60 -0.69 5.31 -0.12
CA GLY A 60 -0.88 4.89 1.26
C GLY A 60 0.48 4.67 1.91
N LEU A 61 0.71 5.40 2.99
CA LEU A 61 1.88 5.26 3.85
C LEU A 61 1.46 5.41 5.30
N LYS A 62 2.40 5.29 6.22
CA LYS A 62 2.12 5.37 7.65
C LYS A 62 3.09 6.32 8.35
N ALA A 63 2.57 7.00 9.37
CA ALA A 63 3.38 7.66 10.36
C ALA A 63 3.41 6.83 11.64
N TYR A 64 4.57 6.79 12.28
CA TYR A 64 4.86 5.98 13.47
C TYR A 64 5.39 6.86 14.59
N THR A 65 5.09 6.49 15.84
CA THR A 65 5.90 6.91 16.98
C THR A 65 7.03 5.89 17.17
N THR A 66 8.25 6.34 17.13
CA THR A 66 9.44 5.50 17.36
C THR A 66 9.64 5.21 18.85
N GLU A 67 10.53 4.26 19.18
CA GLU A 67 10.88 3.91 20.56
C GLU A 67 11.38 5.11 21.39
N ASP A 68 12.13 6.00 20.76
CA ASP A 68 12.64 7.24 21.37
C ASP A 68 11.64 8.42 21.34
N GLY A 69 10.40 8.17 20.88
CA GLY A 69 9.29 9.12 20.93
C GLY A 69 9.18 10.08 19.74
N ARG A 70 10.05 9.98 18.74
CA ARG A 70 9.92 10.78 17.50
C ARG A 70 8.73 10.34 16.67
N ILE A 71 8.18 11.26 15.89
CA ILE A 71 7.20 10.95 14.85
C ILE A 71 7.90 10.89 13.50
N VAL A 72 7.74 9.80 12.79
CA VAL A 72 8.41 9.54 11.50
C VAL A 72 7.47 8.97 10.45
N CYS A 73 7.78 9.21 9.18
CA CYS A 73 7.21 8.50 8.03
C CYS A 73 8.28 7.63 7.37
N PHE A 74 7.86 6.50 6.81
CA PHE A 74 8.73 5.56 6.12
C PHE A 74 8.67 5.75 4.61
N ARG A 75 9.78 6.17 3.99
CA ARG A 75 10.03 6.32 2.54
C ARG A 75 8.92 7.09 1.79
N PRO A 76 8.49 8.27 2.23
CA PRO A 76 7.46 9.05 1.53
C PRO A 76 7.90 9.52 0.14
N ASP A 77 9.19 9.63 -0.13
CA ASP A 77 9.81 9.90 -1.42
C ASP A 77 9.41 8.88 -2.48
N LEU A 78 9.40 7.59 -2.14
CA LEU A 78 8.97 6.54 -3.06
C LEU A 78 7.46 6.57 -3.33
N ASN A 79 6.65 7.01 -2.36
CA ASN A 79 5.24 7.23 -2.59
C ASN A 79 5.04 8.40 -3.57
N ALA A 80 5.81 9.50 -3.43
CA ALA A 80 5.78 10.62 -4.36
C ALA A 80 6.13 10.19 -5.79
N GLN A 81 7.22 9.45 -5.96
CA GLN A 81 7.66 8.91 -7.26
C GLN A 81 6.59 8.00 -7.89
N ARG A 82 5.98 7.11 -7.10
CA ARG A 82 4.95 6.19 -7.60
C ARG A 82 3.66 6.93 -7.96
N MET A 83 3.24 7.93 -7.19
CA MET A 83 2.12 8.79 -7.56
C MET A 83 2.41 9.55 -8.86
N ALA A 84 3.61 10.09 -9.03
CA ALA A 84 4.02 10.75 -10.27
C ALA A 84 3.94 9.80 -11.49
N SER A 85 4.36 8.53 -11.33
CA SER A 85 4.21 7.50 -12.36
C SER A 85 2.73 7.21 -12.67
N SER A 86 1.90 7.04 -11.65
CA SER A 86 0.45 6.84 -11.80
C SER A 86 -0.22 8.00 -12.53
N CYS A 87 0.14 9.25 -12.17
CA CYS A 87 -0.37 10.45 -12.83
C CYS A 87 -0.01 10.48 -14.32
N ARG A 88 1.25 10.20 -14.68
CA ARG A 88 1.68 10.17 -16.09
C ARG A 88 0.88 9.14 -16.89
N ARG A 89 0.67 7.94 -16.33
CA ARG A 89 -0.08 6.86 -17.00
C ARG A 89 -1.55 7.20 -17.20
N LEU A 90 -2.17 7.91 -16.25
CA LEU A 90 -3.57 8.34 -16.29
C LEU A 90 -3.76 9.71 -16.95
N LYS A 91 -2.73 10.28 -17.57
CA LYS A 91 -2.78 11.63 -18.19
C LYS A 91 -3.23 12.73 -17.23
N MET A 92 -2.81 12.62 -15.97
CA MET A 92 -3.01 13.63 -14.93
C MET A 92 -1.74 14.48 -14.78
N PRO A 93 -1.82 15.77 -14.36
CA PRO A 93 -0.65 16.57 -14.05
C PRO A 93 0.12 15.93 -12.88
N VAL A 94 1.44 15.90 -12.96
CA VAL A 94 2.26 15.44 -11.85
C VAL A 94 2.25 16.48 -10.74
N PHE A 95 1.93 16.07 -9.51
CA PHE A 95 2.19 16.89 -8.33
C PHE A 95 3.69 16.81 -8.00
N PRO A 96 4.40 17.92 -7.75
CA PRO A 96 5.85 17.90 -7.51
C PRO A 96 6.21 16.97 -6.33
N GLU A 97 7.24 16.15 -6.50
CA GLU A 97 7.59 15.09 -5.55
C GLU A 97 8.05 15.66 -4.19
N ASP A 98 8.78 16.75 -4.19
CA ASP A 98 9.19 17.49 -3.00
C ASP A 98 7.99 18.08 -2.24
N ARG A 99 7.04 18.67 -2.97
CA ARG A 99 5.79 19.18 -2.40
C ARG A 99 4.88 18.08 -1.88
N PHE A 100 4.90 16.89 -2.50
CA PHE A 100 4.18 15.73 -1.98
C PHE A 100 4.71 15.34 -0.59
N VAL A 101 6.03 15.23 -0.45
CA VAL A 101 6.65 14.90 0.84
C VAL A 101 6.35 15.99 1.87
N GLN A 102 6.45 17.27 1.48
CA GLN A 102 6.12 18.40 2.34
C GLN A 102 4.64 18.34 2.80
N ALA A 103 3.69 18.10 1.90
CA ALA A 103 2.27 17.99 2.22
C ALA A 103 1.99 16.85 3.21
N VAL A 104 2.68 15.70 3.06
CA VAL A 104 2.62 14.58 4.03
C VAL A 104 3.14 15.03 5.39
N VAL A 105 4.31 15.65 5.44
CA VAL A 105 4.93 16.15 6.67
C VAL A 105 4.02 17.15 7.38
N GLU A 106 3.51 18.15 6.67
CA GLU A 106 2.62 19.17 7.23
C GLU A 106 1.31 18.56 7.76
N THR A 107 0.72 17.62 7.00
CA THR A 107 -0.53 16.98 7.42
C THR A 107 -0.32 16.13 8.68
N VAL A 108 0.76 15.34 8.75
CA VAL A 108 1.05 14.53 9.94
C VAL A 108 1.36 15.43 11.14
N ARG A 109 2.17 16.46 10.96
CA ARG A 109 2.50 17.42 12.03
C ARG A 109 1.26 18.12 12.57
N ALA A 110 0.36 18.58 11.70
CA ALA A 110 -0.90 19.22 12.11
C ALA A 110 -1.87 18.27 12.84
N ASN A 111 -1.65 16.96 12.71
CA ASN A 111 -2.43 15.91 13.38
C ASN A 111 -1.55 15.05 14.33
N SER A 112 -0.44 15.57 14.83
CA SER A 112 0.52 14.79 15.63
C SER A 112 -0.12 14.15 16.87
N GLN A 113 -1.12 14.80 17.48
CA GLN A 113 -1.90 14.25 18.58
C GLN A 113 -2.71 12.97 18.21
N TRP A 114 -2.91 12.71 16.91
CA TRP A 114 -3.57 11.51 16.38
C TRP A 114 -2.59 10.38 16.05
N VAL A 115 -1.28 10.60 16.19
CA VAL A 115 -0.28 9.56 16.00
C VAL A 115 -0.31 8.63 17.22
N PRO A 116 -0.60 7.33 17.03
CA PRO A 116 -0.67 6.38 18.14
C PRO A 116 0.64 6.29 18.91
N PRO A 117 0.61 6.04 20.22
CA PRO A 117 1.83 5.87 21.03
C PRO A 117 2.62 4.63 20.60
N TYR A 118 3.93 4.68 20.79
CA TYR A 118 4.80 3.52 20.62
C TYR A 118 4.30 2.34 21.47
N GLY A 119 4.36 1.13 20.93
CA GLY A 119 3.92 -0.09 21.63
C GLY A 119 2.42 -0.37 21.58
N SER A 120 1.57 0.55 21.11
CA SER A 120 0.11 0.32 20.96
C SER A 120 -0.25 -0.65 19.84
N GLY A 121 0.67 -0.93 18.92
CA GLY A 121 0.40 -1.68 17.70
C GLY A 121 -0.37 -0.89 16.62
N ALA A 122 -0.97 0.25 16.99
CA ALA A 122 -1.66 1.15 16.07
C ALA A 122 -0.68 2.09 15.35
N THR A 123 -1.12 2.66 14.24
CA THR A 123 -0.33 3.59 13.41
C THR A 123 -1.23 4.69 12.85
N LEU A 124 -0.66 5.82 12.43
CA LEU A 124 -1.40 6.81 11.67
C LEU A 124 -1.29 6.51 10.18
N TYR A 125 -2.39 6.12 9.56
CA TYR A 125 -2.45 5.91 8.11
C TYR A 125 -2.56 7.24 7.38
N VAL A 126 -1.73 7.46 6.38
CA VAL A 126 -1.70 8.69 5.57
C VAL A 126 -2.18 8.35 4.17
N ARG A 127 -3.18 9.09 3.68
CA ARG A 127 -3.81 8.90 2.38
C ARG A 127 -3.65 10.13 1.48
N PRO A 128 -2.56 10.23 0.71
CA PRO A 128 -2.50 11.14 -0.43
C PRO A 128 -3.36 10.60 -1.58
N PHE A 129 -4.10 11.49 -2.26
CA PHE A 129 -4.87 11.13 -3.45
C PHE A 129 -5.08 12.34 -4.35
N MET A 130 -5.31 12.07 -5.62
CA MET A 130 -5.54 13.10 -6.63
C MET A 130 -6.65 12.67 -7.59
N PHE A 131 -7.46 13.62 -8.05
CA PHE A 131 -8.59 13.35 -8.94
C PHE A 131 -8.90 14.52 -9.85
N GLY A 132 -9.49 14.20 -11.03
CA GLY A 132 -10.05 15.19 -11.95
C GLY A 132 -11.37 15.75 -11.43
N SER A 133 -11.45 17.07 -11.24
CA SER A 133 -12.54 17.74 -10.51
C SER A 133 -13.50 18.51 -11.41
N ASP A 134 -13.11 18.86 -12.63
CA ASP A 134 -13.95 19.62 -13.55
C ASP A 134 -15.07 18.78 -14.18
N ALA A 135 -16.13 19.48 -14.58
CA ALA A 135 -17.32 18.87 -15.18
C ALA A 135 -17.06 18.54 -16.65
N ILE A 136 -17.04 17.26 -17.01
CA ILE A 136 -16.88 16.80 -18.39
C ILE A 136 -17.77 15.59 -18.70
N ILE A 137 -18.31 15.55 -19.92
CA ILE A 137 -19.06 14.39 -20.45
C ILE A 137 -18.24 13.63 -21.50
N GLY A 138 -17.45 14.33 -22.30
CA GLY A 138 -16.60 13.67 -23.30
C GLY A 138 -15.44 12.93 -22.64
N VAL A 139 -15.09 11.73 -23.17
CA VAL A 139 -13.94 10.95 -22.67
C VAL A 139 -12.64 11.64 -23.04
N LYS A 140 -12.13 12.42 -22.11
CA LYS A 140 -10.84 13.14 -22.20
C LYS A 140 -10.29 13.39 -20.81
N PRO A 141 -8.99 13.69 -20.67
CA PRO A 141 -8.44 14.10 -19.39
C PRO A 141 -9.14 15.35 -18.86
N ALA A 142 -9.31 15.43 -17.54
CA ALA A 142 -9.74 16.63 -16.86
C ALA A 142 -8.78 17.82 -17.13
N THR A 143 -9.24 19.03 -16.92
CA THR A 143 -8.42 20.24 -17.00
C THR A 143 -8.16 20.86 -15.63
N GLU A 144 -8.97 20.49 -14.65
CA GLU A 144 -8.78 20.84 -13.25
C GLU A 144 -8.64 19.59 -12.39
N TYR A 145 -7.73 19.65 -11.42
CA TYR A 145 -7.47 18.55 -10.49
C TYR A 145 -7.33 19.07 -9.07
N GLN A 146 -7.58 18.17 -8.11
CA GLN A 146 -7.30 18.43 -6.72
C GLN A 146 -6.41 17.33 -6.16
N PHE A 147 -5.32 17.74 -5.50
CA PHE A 147 -4.48 16.88 -4.68
C PHE A 147 -4.82 17.09 -3.22
N ARG A 148 -4.99 15.98 -2.47
CA ARG A 148 -5.31 16.02 -1.04
C ARG A 148 -4.50 15.01 -0.27
N VAL A 149 -4.23 15.33 0.99
CA VAL A 149 -3.68 14.39 1.97
C VAL A 149 -4.56 14.44 3.22
N PHE A 150 -5.08 13.30 3.65
CA PHE A 150 -5.69 13.16 4.97
C PHE A 150 -5.05 12.02 5.74
N VAL A 151 -5.28 11.99 7.04
CA VAL A 151 -4.77 10.94 7.94
C VAL A 151 -5.91 10.34 8.75
N THR A 152 -5.74 9.10 9.18
CA THR A 152 -6.66 8.40 10.08
C THR A 152 -5.88 7.41 10.94
N PRO A 153 -6.08 7.37 12.26
CA PRO A 153 -5.47 6.35 13.09
C PRO A 153 -6.09 4.99 12.77
N VAL A 154 -5.25 3.98 12.65
CA VAL A 154 -5.66 2.60 12.38
C VAL A 154 -5.04 1.67 13.40
N GLY A 155 -5.80 0.66 13.80
CA GLY A 155 -5.36 -0.34 14.76
C GLY A 155 -4.37 -1.34 14.18
N PRO A 156 -3.93 -2.29 15.01
CA PRO A 156 -3.12 -3.41 14.55
C PRO A 156 -3.85 -4.16 13.43
N TYR A 157 -3.14 -4.43 12.34
CA TYR A 157 -3.73 -5.16 11.21
C TYR A 157 -4.22 -6.56 11.62
N PHE A 158 -3.47 -7.21 12.49
CA PHE A 158 -3.84 -8.52 13.05
C PHE A 158 -4.40 -8.35 14.47
N LYS A 159 -5.72 -8.17 14.60
CA LYS A 159 -6.39 -8.27 15.90
C LYS A 159 -6.35 -9.72 16.41
N GLY A 160 -5.75 -9.92 17.58
CA GLY A 160 -5.65 -11.26 18.19
C GLY A 160 -4.47 -12.11 17.72
N GLY A 161 -3.45 -11.49 17.11
CA GLY A 161 -2.22 -12.14 16.67
C GLY A 161 -2.20 -12.48 15.17
N ILE A 162 -0.99 -12.73 14.66
CA ILE A 162 -0.77 -13.04 13.25
C ILE A 162 -1.30 -14.45 12.97
N LYS A 163 -2.30 -14.56 12.10
CA LYS A 163 -2.82 -15.85 11.60
C LYS A 163 -2.39 -16.02 10.15
N PRO A 164 -1.91 -17.22 9.77
CA PRO A 164 -1.62 -17.53 8.38
C PRO A 164 -2.87 -17.46 7.51
N LEU A 165 -2.77 -16.79 6.37
CA LEU A 165 -3.87 -16.59 5.44
C LEU A 165 -4.12 -17.85 4.60
N LYS A 166 -5.41 -18.07 4.24
CA LYS A 166 -5.84 -19.04 3.25
C LYS A 166 -6.27 -18.31 1.97
N LEU A 167 -5.51 -18.49 0.91
CA LEU A 167 -5.70 -17.82 -0.37
C LEU A 167 -6.22 -18.80 -1.41
N ARG A 168 -6.80 -18.27 -2.50
CA ARG A 168 -7.11 -19.07 -3.70
C ARG A 168 -6.52 -18.43 -4.96
N ILE A 169 -6.22 -19.24 -5.96
CA ILE A 169 -5.94 -18.74 -7.31
C ILE A 169 -7.24 -18.25 -7.93
N SER A 170 -7.20 -17.04 -8.49
CA SER A 170 -8.36 -16.40 -9.10
C SER A 170 -8.60 -16.86 -10.54
N ASP A 171 -9.85 -17.09 -10.89
CA ASP A 171 -10.27 -17.27 -12.28
C ASP A 171 -10.44 -15.94 -13.03
N LEU A 172 -10.57 -14.84 -12.29
CA LEU A 172 -10.72 -13.49 -12.85
C LEU A 172 -9.37 -12.77 -12.84
N ASP A 173 -9.22 -11.85 -13.79
CA ASP A 173 -8.00 -11.05 -13.90
C ASP A 173 -8.06 -9.82 -12.98
N ARG A 174 -6.90 -9.43 -12.44
CA ARG A 174 -6.72 -8.18 -11.70
C ARG A 174 -6.50 -7.00 -12.64
N ALA A 175 -5.79 -7.23 -13.72
CA ALA A 175 -5.45 -6.22 -14.72
C ALA A 175 -5.26 -6.87 -16.09
N ALA A 176 -5.56 -6.11 -17.15
CA ALA A 176 -5.26 -6.52 -18.51
C ALA A 176 -3.75 -6.57 -18.76
N PRO A 177 -3.26 -7.43 -19.69
CA PRO A 177 -1.89 -7.34 -20.18
C PRO A 177 -1.62 -5.93 -20.72
N LYS A 178 -0.51 -5.31 -20.31
CA LYS A 178 -0.18 -3.91 -20.66
C LYS A 178 -1.27 -2.89 -20.28
N GLY A 179 -2.11 -3.24 -19.30
CA GLY A 179 -3.15 -2.39 -18.74
C GLY A 179 -2.61 -1.40 -17.70
N THR A 180 -3.30 -1.29 -16.58
CA THR A 180 -2.99 -0.36 -15.48
C THR A 180 -2.60 -1.08 -14.19
N GLY A 181 -2.16 -2.32 -14.26
CA GLY A 181 -1.83 -3.13 -13.09
C GLY A 181 -0.73 -2.53 -12.20
N ASP A 182 0.23 -1.85 -12.80
CA ASP A 182 1.33 -1.14 -12.15
C ASP A 182 0.91 0.25 -11.60
N VAL A 183 -0.30 0.70 -11.88
CA VAL A 183 -0.82 2.02 -11.49
C VAL A 183 -1.63 1.92 -10.21
N LYS A 184 -1.36 2.81 -9.23
CA LYS A 184 -2.14 2.83 -7.98
C LYS A 184 -3.41 3.68 -8.14
N ALA A 185 -4.37 3.13 -8.88
CA ALA A 185 -5.62 3.78 -9.26
C ALA A 185 -6.84 3.03 -8.74
N GLY A 186 -7.88 3.76 -8.34
CA GLY A 186 -9.11 3.20 -7.80
C GLY A 186 -9.80 2.20 -8.72
N LEU A 187 -9.66 2.37 -10.03
CA LEU A 187 -10.25 1.47 -11.03
C LEU A 187 -9.78 0.00 -10.88
N ASN A 188 -8.50 -0.24 -10.52
CA ASN A 188 -7.98 -1.59 -10.29
C ASN A 188 -8.60 -2.23 -9.04
N TYR A 189 -8.87 -1.44 -8.03
CA TYR A 189 -9.49 -1.91 -6.78
C TYR A 189 -10.99 -2.16 -6.97
N ALA A 190 -11.68 -1.28 -7.68
CA ALA A 190 -13.10 -1.49 -8.03
C ALA A 190 -13.29 -2.78 -8.84
N MET A 191 -12.40 -3.09 -9.79
CA MET A 191 -12.41 -4.32 -10.56
C MET A 191 -12.27 -5.58 -9.67
N SER A 192 -11.53 -5.47 -8.56
CA SER A 192 -11.27 -6.59 -7.65
C SER A 192 -12.38 -6.82 -6.61
N LEU A 193 -13.36 -5.90 -6.45
CA LEU A 193 -14.37 -5.98 -5.39
C LEU A 193 -15.24 -7.23 -5.46
N TYR A 194 -15.72 -7.59 -6.65
CA TYR A 194 -16.50 -8.82 -6.82
C TYR A 194 -15.71 -10.05 -6.36
N ASN A 195 -14.46 -10.11 -6.76
CA ASN A 195 -13.62 -11.28 -6.55
C ASN A 195 -13.23 -11.46 -5.08
N ILE A 196 -12.95 -10.37 -4.35
CA ILE A 196 -12.63 -10.46 -2.92
C ILE A 196 -13.86 -10.84 -2.09
N VAL A 197 -15.04 -10.31 -2.42
CA VAL A 197 -16.29 -10.67 -1.73
C VAL A 197 -16.59 -12.15 -1.94
N ASP A 198 -16.54 -12.63 -3.18
CA ASP A 198 -16.76 -14.05 -3.51
C ASP A 198 -15.71 -14.98 -2.83
N ALA A 199 -14.45 -14.51 -2.69
CA ALA A 199 -13.43 -15.26 -1.94
C ALA A 199 -13.82 -15.38 -0.46
N HIS A 200 -14.20 -14.29 0.18
CA HIS A 200 -14.61 -14.28 1.59
C HIS A 200 -15.85 -15.16 1.85
N GLU A 201 -16.86 -15.10 0.98
CA GLU A 201 -18.06 -15.95 1.08
C GLU A 201 -17.73 -17.45 0.97
N LYS A 202 -16.62 -17.80 0.28
CA LYS A 202 -16.12 -19.16 0.13
C LYS A 202 -15.06 -19.56 1.18
N GLY A 203 -14.81 -18.69 2.16
CA GLY A 203 -13.89 -18.97 3.28
C GLY A 203 -12.41 -18.78 2.97
N TYR A 204 -12.08 -17.97 1.96
CA TYR A 204 -10.72 -17.54 1.66
C TYR A 204 -10.49 -16.09 2.14
N ASP A 205 -9.27 -15.79 2.55
CA ASP A 205 -8.92 -14.44 3.01
C ASP A 205 -8.62 -13.48 1.86
N GLU A 206 -8.11 -13.98 0.71
CA GLU A 206 -7.74 -13.15 -0.44
C GLU A 206 -7.57 -14.02 -1.71
N ASN A 207 -7.52 -13.37 -2.87
CA ASN A 207 -7.20 -13.98 -4.15
C ASN A 207 -5.75 -13.73 -4.55
N VAL A 208 -5.07 -14.75 -5.05
CA VAL A 208 -3.82 -14.62 -5.81
C VAL A 208 -4.18 -14.56 -7.28
N TYR A 209 -3.68 -13.54 -7.96
CA TYR A 209 -3.88 -13.38 -9.40
C TYR A 209 -2.70 -13.93 -10.17
N VAL A 210 -2.99 -14.47 -11.34
CA VAL A 210 -1.99 -14.90 -12.31
C VAL A 210 -2.00 -13.95 -13.51
N ASP A 211 -0.94 -13.97 -14.29
CA ASP A 211 -0.83 -13.15 -15.49
C ASP A 211 -2.00 -13.40 -16.44
N SER A 212 -2.65 -12.34 -16.89
CA SER A 212 -3.85 -12.42 -17.72
C SER A 212 -3.58 -12.83 -19.17
N ALA A 213 -2.31 -12.88 -19.59
CA ALA A 213 -1.94 -13.29 -20.96
C ALA A 213 -1.83 -14.81 -21.10
N THR A 214 -1.17 -15.49 -20.17
CA THR A 214 -0.89 -16.92 -20.25
C THR A 214 -1.49 -17.73 -19.10
N ARG A 215 -1.82 -17.08 -17.98
CA ARG A 215 -2.33 -17.67 -16.74
C ARG A 215 -1.40 -18.71 -16.13
N THR A 216 -0.12 -18.56 -16.37
CA THR A 216 0.92 -19.49 -15.91
C THR A 216 1.85 -18.91 -14.85
N HIS A 217 1.86 -17.59 -14.64
CA HIS A 217 2.75 -16.94 -13.69
C HIS A 217 1.96 -16.22 -12.60
N ILE A 218 2.46 -16.33 -11.38
CA ILE A 218 1.94 -15.57 -10.23
C ILE A 218 2.26 -14.10 -10.41
N GLU A 219 1.27 -13.24 -10.15
CA GLU A 219 1.47 -11.78 -10.09
C GLU A 219 1.42 -11.29 -8.64
N GLU A 220 0.27 -10.85 -8.19
CA GLU A 220 0.06 -10.32 -6.84
C GLU A 220 -1.36 -10.63 -6.35
N THR A 221 -1.73 -10.17 -5.17
CA THR A 221 -3.11 -10.23 -4.68
C THR A 221 -3.86 -8.93 -4.96
N GLY A 222 -5.13 -8.82 -4.55
CA GLY A 222 -5.92 -7.61 -4.71
C GLY A 222 -5.31 -6.38 -4.02
N GLY A 223 -4.61 -6.56 -2.90
CA GLY A 223 -4.08 -5.47 -2.08
C GLY A 223 -2.60 -5.55 -1.69
N ALA A 224 -1.89 -6.61 -2.05
CA ALA A 224 -0.51 -6.85 -1.61
C ALA A 224 0.31 -7.63 -2.64
N ASN A 225 1.63 -7.42 -2.63
CA ASN A 225 2.55 -8.24 -3.43
C ASN A 225 2.86 -9.56 -2.71
N VAL A 226 3.31 -10.56 -3.47
CA VAL A 226 3.67 -11.88 -2.95
C VAL A 226 5.19 -12.01 -2.84
N ILE A 227 5.65 -12.63 -1.78
CA ILE A 227 7.03 -13.06 -1.57
C ILE A 227 7.06 -14.53 -1.21
N PHE A 228 8.09 -15.23 -1.64
CA PHE A 228 8.34 -16.64 -1.34
C PHE A 228 9.74 -16.82 -0.77
N ILE A 229 9.91 -17.83 0.07
CA ILE A 229 11.22 -18.26 0.54
C ILE A 229 11.46 -19.68 0.03
N THR A 230 12.57 -19.87 -0.65
CA THR A 230 13.00 -21.20 -1.12
C THR A 230 13.48 -22.07 0.03
N LYS A 231 13.59 -23.38 -0.19
CA LYS A 231 14.10 -24.32 0.82
C LYS A 231 15.56 -24.09 1.20
N ASP A 232 16.33 -23.46 0.28
CA ASP A 232 17.72 -23.06 0.51
C ASP A 232 17.86 -21.62 1.03
N GLY A 233 16.72 -20.95 1.37
CA GLY A 233 16.71 -19.68 2.09
C GLY A 233 16.80 -18.42 1.23
N LYS A 234 16.55 -18.49 -0.08
CA LYS A 234 16.48 -17.31 -0.96
C LYS A 234 15.11 -16.64 -0.87
N LEU A 235 15.08 -15.34 -1.02
CA LEU A 235 13.86 -14.56 -1.20
C LEU A 235 13.52 -14.44 -2.68
N VAL A 236 12.37 -14.93 -3.09
CA VAL A 236 11.86 -14.85 -4.47
C VAL A 236 10.58 -14.02 -4.49
N THR A 237 10.44 -13.13 -5.47
CA THR A 237 9.21 -12.38 -5.68
C THR A 237 8.88 -12.27 -7.15
N PRO A 238 7.58 -12.34 -7.52
CA PRO A 238 7.14 -12.15 -8.90
C PRO A 238 7.58 -10.81 -9.47
N LYS A 239 7.99 -10.82 -10.73
CA LYS A 239 8.32 -9.63 -11.53
C LYS A 239 7.51 -9.63 -12.80
N SER A 240 6.70 -8.58 -13.00
CA SER A 240 5.88 -8.36 -14.18
C SER A 240 5.60 -6.86 -14.32
N ASP A 241 5.31 -6.41 -15.53
CA ASP A 241 4.93 -5.03 -15.82
C ASP A 241 3.49 -4.69 -15.38
N THR A 242 2.74 -5.68 -14.88
CA THR A 242 1.35 -5.55 -14.42
C THR A 242 1.24 -5.59 -12.90
N ILE A 243 2.33 -5.79 -12.18
CA ILE A 243 2.37 -5.80 -10.71
C ILE A 243 2.64 -4.38 -10.19
N LEU A 244 1.87 -3.98 -9.15
CA LEU A 244 2.14 -2.71 -8.48
C LEU A 244 3.56 -2.69 -7.89
N PRO A 245 4.38 -1.65 -8.19
CA PRO A 245 5.72 -1.52 -7.61
C PRO A 245 5.64 -1.16 -6.13
N SER A 246 5.50 -2.17 -5.27
CA SER A 246 5.33 -2.02 -3.83
C SER A 246 6.58 -1.47 -3.16
N ILE A 247 6.42 -0.44 -2.34
CA ILE A 247 7.49 0.14 -1.53
C ILE A 247 7.92 -0.84 -0.44
N THR A 248 6.96 -1.52 0.18
CA THR A 248 7.26 -2.56 1.19
C THR A 248 8.07 -3.71 0.59
N ARG A 249 7.64 -4.26 -0.58
CA ARG A 249 8.40 -5.29 -1.27
C ARG A 249 9.82 -4.83 -1.57
N ARG A 250 9.98 -3.66 -2.21
CA ARG A 250 11.29 -3.08 -2.52
C ARG A 250 12.17 -2.93 -1.28
N SER A 251 11.59 -2.53 -0.15
CA SER A 251 12.31 -2.40 1.11
C SER A 251 12.70 -3.78 1.69
N LEU A 252 11.82 -4.77 1.62
CA LEU A 252 12.10 -6.14 2.06
C LEU A 252 13.21 -6.81 1.25
N LEU A 253 13.27 -6.57 -0.07
CA LEU A 253 14.36 -7.08 -0.92
C LEU A 253 15.72 -6.50 -0.49
N GLN A 254 15.76 -5.23 -0.13
CA GLN A 254 16.97 -4.60 0.39
C GLN A 254 17.31 -5.09 1.80
N VAL A 255 16.32 -5.19 2.69
CA VAL A 255 16.50 -5.76 4.04
C VAL A 255 17.04 -7.19 3.98
N ALA A 256 16.51 -8.02 3.09
CA ALA A 256 16.98 -9.39 2.89
C ALA A 256 18.48 -9.44 2.55
N LYS A 257 18.92 -8.57 1.63
CA LYS A 257 20.33 -8.49 1.22
C LYS A 257 21.23 -7.89 2.32
N ASP A 258 20.88 -6.70 2.78
CA ASP A 258 21.79 -5.86 3.56
C ASP A 258 21.82 -6.24 5.05
N TYR A 259 20.70 -6.72 5.61
CA TYR A 259 20.58 -7.06 7.04
C TYR A 259 20.63 -8.57 7.29
N LEU A 260 20.13 -9.37 6.37
CA LEU A 260 20.01 -10.81 6.57
C LEU A 260 20.98 -11.64 5.70
N GLY A 261 21.73 -11.01 4.80
CA GLY A 261 22.69 -11.68 3.91
C GLY A 261 22.07 -12.70 2.96
N MET A 262 20.78 -12.51 2.61
CA MET A 262 20.03 -13.44 1.77
C MET A 262 20.28 -13.17 0.27
N GLU A 263 20.25 -14.21 -0.54
CA GLU A 263 20.06 -14.10 -1.97
C GLU A 263 18.62 -13.67 -2.28
N VAL A 264 18.46 -12.80 -3.29
CA VAL A 264 17.18 -12.25 -3.70
C VAL A 264 16.99 -12.38 -5.20
N GLU A 265 15.85 -12.93 -5.61
CA GLU A 265 15.47 -13.10 -7.01
C GLU A 265 14.15 -12.37 -7.31
N GLU A 266 14.20 -11.40 -8.24
CA GLU A 266 13.01 -10.82 -8.85
C GLU A 266 12.86 -11.41 -10.26
N ARG A 267 11.93 -12.32 -10.43
CA ARG A 267 11.72 -13.05 -11.69
C ARG A 267 10.26 -13.43 -11.90
N PRO A 268 9.84 -13.84 -13.09
CA PRO A 268 8.58 -14.56 -13.24
C PRO A 268 8.57 -15.78 -12.31
N VAL A 269 7.45 -16.01 -11.65
CA VAL A 269 7.22 -17.19 -10.77
C VAL A 269 6.09 -18.01 -11.37
N GLU A 270 6.40 -19.22 -11.78
CA GLU A 270 5.41 -20.11 -12.39
C GLU A 270 4.40 -20.62 -11.36
N LEU A 271 3.13 -20.68 -11.72
CA LEU A 271 2.08 -21.29 -10.89
C LEU A 271 2.44 -22.74 -10.51
N ALA A 272 3.10 -23.47 -11.41
CA ALA A 272 3.50 -24.84 -11.17
C ALA A 272 4.58 -25.02 -10.07
N GLU A 273 5.42 -23.99 -9.85
CA GLU A 273 6.53 -24.08 -8.88
C GLU A 273 6.15 -23.64 -7.45
N ILE A 274 4.98 -23.01 -7.23
CA ILE A 274 4.66 -22.42 -5.91
C ILE A 274 4.64 -23.44 -4.76
N GLY A 275 4.42 -24.71 -5.05
CA GLY A 275 4.48 -25.80 -4.07
C GLY A 275 5.90 -26.21 -3.65
N GLU A 276 6.93 -25.67 -4.29
CA GLU A 276 8.33 -25.99 -3.98
C GLU A 276 8.93 -25.05 -2.93
N PHE A 277 8.30 -23.88 -2.70
CA PHE A 277 8.75 -22.92 -1.70
C PHE A 277 8.45 -23.37 -0.27
N ALA A 278 9.31 -22.97 0.67
CA ALA A 278 9.18 -23.28 2.09
C ALA A 278 8.22 -22.33 2.81
N GLU A 279 8.30 -21.02 2.52
CA GLU A 279 7.47 -19.99 3.15
C GLU A 279 6.85 -19.10 2.06
N CYS A 280 5.67 -18.55 2.35
CA CYS A 280 4.98 -17.59 1.50
C CYS A 280 4.41 -16.46 2.35
N GLY A 281 4.49 -15.23 1.87
CA GLY A 281 3.93 -14.04 2.54
C GLY A 281 3.39 -13.02 1.56
N LEU A 282 2.40 -12.25 2.01
CA LEU A 282 1.90 -11.06 1.34
C LEU A 282 2.53 -9.82 1.96
N CYS A 283 3.07 -8.91 1.15
CA CYS A 283 3.71 -7.70 1.67
C CYS A 283 3.06 -6.42 1.17
N GLY A 284 2.86 -5.47 2.08
CA GLY A 284 2.25 -4.18 1.80
C GLY A 284 2.25 -3.24 3.01
N THR A 285 1.89 -1.99 2.79
CA THR A 285 1.90 -0.95 3.83
C THR A 285 1.01 -1.29 5.02
N ALA A 286 -0.14 -1.94 4.80
CA ALA A 286 -1.11 -2.18 5.86
C ALA A 286 -0.58 -3.15 6.93
N ALA A 287 -0.04 -4.29 6.52
CA ALA A 287 0.36 -5.40 7.41
C ALA A 287 1.86 -5.60 7.52
N VAL A 288 2.67 -4.92 6.72
CA VAL A 288 4.09 -5.17 6.47
C VAL A 288 4.29 -6.52 5.78
N ILE A 289 4.13 -7.63 6.49
CA ILE A 289 4.02 -8.98 5.92
C ILE A 289 2.87 -9.72 6.61
N SER A 290 2.00 -10.33 5.80
CA SER A 290 0.99 -11.29 6.23
C SER A 290 1.45 -12.69 5.82
N PRO A 291 1.68 -13.63 6.74
CA PRO A 291 2.09 -14.99 6.39
C PRO A 291 0.96 -15.72 5.68
N VAL A 292 1.31 -16.55 4.71
CA VAL A 292 0.37 -17.41 3.99
C VAL A 292 0.54 -18.86 4.48
N GLY A 293 -0.56 -19.48 4.88
CA GLY A 293 -0.58 -20.89 5.29
C GLY A 293 -0.99 -21.83 4.17
N THR A 294 -1.89 -21.37 3.30
CA THR A 294 -2.42 -22.22 2.22
C THR A 294 -2.75 -21.39 1.00
N ILE A 295 -2.39 -21.88 -0.18
CA ILE A 295 -2.92 -21.42 -1.47
C ILE A 295 -3.69 -22.57 -2.10
N VAL A 296 -4.92 -22.31 -2.53
CA VAL A 296 -5.78 -23.30 -3.19
C VAL A 296 -5.82 -23.01 -4.68
N ASP A 297 -5.32 -23.94 -5.48
CA ASP A 297 -5.36 -23.91 -6.93
C ASP A 297 -6.39 -24.94 -7.43
N HIS A 298 -7.59 -24.46 -7.80
CA HIS A 298 -8.69 -25.28 -8.33
C HIS A 298 -8.96 -26.57 -7.53
N GLY A 299 -8.98 -26.43 -6.18
CA GLY A 299 -9.21 -27.55 -5.26
C GLY A 299 -7.95 -28.27 -4.80
N LYS A 300 -6.79 -28.01 -5.39
CA LYS A 300 -5.50 -28.51 -4.90
C LYS A 300 -4.94 -27.52 -3.85
N GLU A 301 -4.79 -28.00 -2.62
CA GLU A 301 -4.21 -27.22 -1.55
C GLU A 301 -2.67 -27.31 -1.56
N ILE A 302 -2.02 -26.16 -1.47
CA ILE A 302 -0.57 -26.00 -1.35
C ILE A 302 -0.32 -25.36 0.01
N HIS A 303 0.42 -26.06 0.89
CA HIS A 303 0.62 -25.68 2.27
C HIS A 303 2.02 -25.10 2.51
N TYR A 304 2.07 -24.05 3.34
CA TYR A 304 3.29 -23.40 3.81
C TYR A 304 3.33 -23.42 5.34
N VAL A 305 4.50 -23.17 5.91
CA VAL A 305 4.71 -23.13 7.37
C VAL A 305 3.92 -21.99 8.06
N GLY A 306 3.36 -21.05 7.30
CA GLY A 306 2.74 -19.83 7.83
C GLY A 306 3.80 -18.81 8.21
N MET A 307 3.83 -18.35 9.46
CA MET A 307 4.91 -17.49 9.94
C MET A 307 6.18 -18.31 10.15
N GLY A 308 6.87 -18.57 9.06
CA GLY A 308 8.15 -19.24 9.07
C GLY A 308 9.27 -18.34 9.62
N PRO A 309 10.42 -18.94 9.96
CA PRO A 309 11.51 -18.21 10.62
C PRO A 309 12.10 -17.09 9.74
N THR A 310 12.06 -17.24 8.43
CA THR A 310 12.63 -16.24 7.51
C THR A 310 11.68 -15.06 7.34
N ILE A 311 10.38 -15.32 7.14
CA ILE A 311 9.36 -14.27 7.08
C ILE A 311 9.30 -13.50 8.41
N GLN A 312 9.43 -14.19 9.55
CA GLN A 312 9.49 -13.54 10.86
C GLN A 312 10.68 -12.58 10.96
N LYS A 313 11.88 -13.02 10.56
CA LYS A 313 13.07 -12.15 10.56
C LYS A 313 12.92 -10.93 9.65
N LEU A 314 12.38 -11.11 8.46
CA LEU A 314 12.08 -10.00 7.52
C LEU A 314 11.10 -8.99 8.13
N TYR A 315 10.03 -9.49 8.75
CA TYR A 315 9.02 -8.68 9.42
C TYR A 315 9.64 -7.90 10.60
N ASP A 316 10.38 -8.57 11.48
CA ASP A 316 10.99 -7.96 12.67
C ASP A 316 12.04 -6.92 12.30
N THR A 317 12.84 -7.20 11.26
CA THR A 317 13.86 -6.26 10.79
C THR A 317 13.23 -5.02 10.18
N LEU A 318 12.26 -5.16 9.28
CA LEU A 318 11.64 -3.99 8.65
C LEU A 318 10.84 -3.17 9.66
N THR A 319 10.08 -3.80 10.56
CA THR A 319 9.37 -3.08 11.64
C THR A 319 10.34 -2.46 12.64
N GLY A 320 11.47 -3.11 12.91
CA GLY A 320 12.55 -2.56 13.72
C GLY A 320 13.09 -1.25 13.15
N ILE A 321 13.31 -1.18 11.83
CA ILE A 321 13.72 0.03 11.12
C ILE A 321 12.62 1.10 11.20
N GLN A 322 11.36 0.75 10.91
CA GLN A 322 10.24 1.68 10.94
C GLN A 322 9.98 2.30 12.33
N MET A 323 10.23 1.55 13.38
CA MET A 323 10.01 1.96 14.78
C MET A 323 11.28 2.52 15.46
N GLY A 324 12.38 2.68 14.73
CA GLY A 324 13.62 3.24 15.24
C GLY A 324 14.43 2.32 16.16
N ARG A 325 14.11 1.01 16.21
CA ARG A 325 14.88 -0.01 16.97
C ARG A 325 16.12 -0.49 16.24
N LEU A 326 16.14 -0.37 14.93
CA LEU A 326 17.27 -0.68 14.08
C LEU A 326 17.64 0.56 13.26
N GLU A 327 18.94 0.71 12.97
CA GLU A 327 19.42 1.76 12.10
C GLU A 327 18.80 1.61 10.70
N ALA A 328 18.30 2.72 10.17
CA ALA A 328 17.70 2.76 8.85
C ALA A 328 18.75 3.11 7.79
N PRO A 329 18.65 2.57 6.57
CA PRO A 329 19.41 3.10 5.45
C PRO A 329 19.11 4.59 5.23
N GLU A 330 20.08 5.32 4.70
CA GLU A 330 19.94 6.75 4.42
C GLU A 330 18.70 7.04 3.57
N GLY A 331 17.94 8.07 3.95
CA GLY A 331 16.74 8.51 3.25
C GLY A 331 15.47 7.67 3.50
N TRP A 332 15.53 6.58 4.28
CA TRP A 332 14.35 5.77 4.53
C TRP A 332 13.38 6.38 5.55
N ILE A 333 13.89 7.14 6.47
CA ILE A 333 13.11 7.74 7.55
C ILE A 333 13.00 9.25 7.37
N GLN A 334 11.78 9.72 7.19
CA GLN A 334 11.43 11.14 7.20
C GLN A 334 10.97 11.52 8.60
N ILE A 335 11.77 12.31 9.30
CA ILE A 335 11.40 12.83 10.62
C ILE A 335 10.35 13.93 10.48
N ILE A 336 9.29 13.87 11.28
CA ILE A 336 8.20 14.85 11.35
C ILE A 336 8.38 15.74 12.57
N GLU A 337 8.59 15.13 13.75
CA GLU A 337 8.86 15.74 15.04
C GLU A 337 9.85 14.89 15.84
#